data_e158903c6c8512f09c8e15f8ba6308a4
#
_entry.id   e158903c6c8512f09c8e15f8ba6308a4
#
_cell.length_a   1.000
_cell.length_b   1.000
_cell.length_c   1.000
_cell.angle_alpha   90.00
_cell.angle_beta   90.00
_cell.angle_gamma   90.00
#
_symmetry.space_group_name_H-M   'P 1'
#
loop_
_entity.id
_entity.type
_entity.pdbx_description
1 polymer ?
#
loop_
_entity_poly.entity_id
_entity_poly.type
_entity_poly.pdbx_seq_one_letter_code
_entity_poly.pdbx_strand_id
1 'polypeptide(L)' 'MKNILVIGATGQIGSELTLELRKRYGDDHVIAGYIPSAMPKGELKASGPSAIADVTDRQSIEVVARQFKIDTIYNLAALL' A
#
# COMPACT_ATOMS: atom_id res chain seq x y z
N MET A 1 -9.77 6.06 -10.32
CA MET A 1 -9.10 5.42 -9.19
C MET A 1 -9.98 5.48 -7.97
N LYS A 2 -10.37 4.36 -7.44
CA LYS A 2 -11.19 4.33 -6.24
C LYS A 2 -10.51 3.62 -5.08
N ASN A 3 -9.84 2.51 -5.37
CA ASN A 3 -9.15 1.73 -4.35
C ASN A 3 -7.75 1.44 -4.85
N ILE A 4 -6.78 1.93 -4.12
CA ILE A 4 -5.38 1.97 -4.55
C ILE A 4 -4.53 1.15 -3.60
N LEU A 5 -3.67 0.29 -4.15
CA LEU A 5 -2.66 -0.42 -3.38
C LEU A 5 -1.29 0.16 -3.73
N VAL A 6 -0.54 0.57 -2.71
CA VAL A 6 0.84 1.01 -2.89
C VAL A 6 1.74 -0.08 -2.34
N ILE A 7 2.41 -0.82 -3.22
CA ILE A 7 3.37 -1.85 -2.83
C ILE A 7 4.71 -1.18 -2.58
N GLY A 8 5.34 -1.50 -1.43
CA GLY A 8 6.55 -0.81 -1.02
C GLY A 8 6.24 0.50 -0.31
N ALA A 9 5.09 0.58 0.34
CA ALA A 9 4.61 1.81 0.96
C ALA A 9 5.44 2.30 2.14
N THR A 10 6.24 1.42 2.75
CA THR A 10 7.05 1.80 3.91
C THR A 10 8.40 2.40 3.52
N GLY A 11 8.77 2.37 2.25
CA GLY A 11 9.96 3.06 1.78
C GLY A 11 9.74 4.58 1.79
N GLN A 12 10.82 5.33 1.58
CA GLN A 12 10.74 6.79 1.64
C GLN A 12 9.77 7.35 0.61
N ILE A 13 9.92 6.95 -0.64
CA ILE A 13 9.02 7.43 -1.71
C ILE A 13 7.62 6.86 -1.52
N GLY A 14 7.54 5.57 -1.16
CA GLY A 14 6.25 4.91 -0.99
C GLY A 14 5.40 5.51 0.11
N SER A 15 6.03 5.88 1.24
CA SER A 15 5.29 6.48 2.35
C SER A 15 4.77 7.87 1.99
N GLU A 16 5.58 8.68 1.31
CA GLU A 16 5.15 9.99 0.86
C GLU A 16 4.01 9.90 -0.15
N LEU A 17 4.13 8.99 -1.11
CA LEU A 17 3.09 8.78 -2.11
C LEU A 17 1.80 8.29 -1.47
N THR A 18 1.89 7.34 -0.55
CA THR A 18 0.71 6.80 0.12
C THR A 18 -0.06 7.88 0.87
N LEU A 19 0.65 8.71 1.63
CA LEU A 19 0.02 9.78 2.39
C LEU A 19 -0.61 10.82 1.47
N GLU A 20 0.04 11.15 0.36
CA GLU A 20 -0.51 12.10 -0.60
C GLU A 20 -1.76 11.55 -1.28
N LEU A 21 -1.73 10.27 -1.66
CA LEU A 21 -2.90 9.64 -2.27
C LEU A 21 -4.07 9.59 -1.30
N ARG A 22 -3.80 9.35 -0.01
CA ARG A 22 -4.85 9.36 1.01
C ARG A 22 -5.51 10.71 1.13
N LYS A 23 -4.75 11.79 1.00
CA LYS A 23 -5.33 13.13 1.02
C LYS A 23 -6.26 13.37 -0.16
N ARG A 24 -5.92 12.80 -1.32
CA ARG A 24 -6.69 13.04 -2.54
C ARG A 24 -7.91 12.13 -2.67
N TYR A 25 -7.77 10.86 -2.29
CA TYR A 25 -8.79 9.86 -2.56
C TYR A 25 -9.50 9.35 -1.31
N GLY A 26 -9.04 9.74 -0.13
CA GLY A 26 -9.59 9.29 1.13
C GLY A 26 -8.73 8.22 1.77
N ASP A 27 -8.61 8.29 3.10
CA ASP A 27 -7.71 7.41 3.84
C ASP A 27 -8.03 5.93 3.66
N ASP A 28 -9.32 5.60 3.63
CA ASP A 28 -9.76 4.20 3.55
C ASP A 28 -9.60 3.61 2.14
N HIS A 29 -9.31 4.43 1.15
CA HIS A 29 -9.22 4.00 -0.24
C HIS A 29 -7.79 3.75 -0.69
N VAL A 30 -6.82 3.92 0.18
CA VAL A 30 -5.41 3.74 -0.17
C VAL A 30 -4.77 2.79 0.85
N ILE A 31 -4.43 1.60 0.39
CA ILE A 31 -3.90 0.54 1.22
C ILE A 31 -2.38 0.57 1.15
N ALA A 32 -1.72 0.65 2.30
CA ALA A 32 -0.26 0.61 2.40
C ALA A 32 0.20 -0.84 2.36
N GLY A 33 0.75 -1.26 1.24
CA GLY A 33 1.26 -2.61 1.06
C GLY A 33 2.69 -2.70 1.58
N TYR A 34 2.96 -3.64 2.47
CA TYR A 34 4.24 -3.78 3.13
C TYR A 34 4.67 -5.24 3.24
N ILE A 35 5.95 -5.45 3.56
CA ILE A 35 6.46 -6.77 3.92
C ILE A 35 6.72 -6.81 5.43
N PRO A 36 6.69 -8.00 6.07
CA PRO A 36 6.81 -8.08 7.53
C PRO A 36 8.09 -7.47 8.10
N SER A 37 9.18 -7.45 7.33
CA SER A 37 10.44 -6.88 7.78
C SER A 37 10.45 -5.33 7.74
N ALA A 38 9.43 -4.70 7.16
CA ALA A 38 9.37 -3.25 7.01
C ALA A 38 7.94 -2.77 7.26
N MET A 39 7.50 -2.87 8.50
CA MET A 39 6.11 -2.55 8.88
C MET A 39 5.85 -1.05 8.90
N PRO A 40 4.61 -0.63 8.61
CA PRO A 40 4.24 0.78 8.69
C PRO A 40 4.38 1.33 10.12
N LYS A 41 4.73 2.61 10.20
CA LYS A 41 4.91 3.30 11.48
C LYS A 41 4.31 4.70 11.40
N GLY A 42 4.05 5.29 12.56
CA GLY A 42 3.63 6.68 12.65
C GLY A 42 2.36 6.98 11.87
N GLU A 43 2.38 8.09 11.14
CA GLU A 43 1.23 8.57 10.39
C GLU A 43 0.78 7.57 9.32
N LEU A 44 1.72 6.90 8.67
CA LEU A 44 1.38 5.91 7.65
C LEU A 44 0.51 4.79 8.22
N LYS A 45 0.86 4.31 9.41
CA LYS A 45 0.10 3.27 10.09
C LYS A 45 -1.23 3.80 10.60
N ALA A 46 -1.23 5.01 11.15
CA ALA A 46 -2.40 5.56 11.83
C ALA A 46 -3.46 6.09 10.86
N SER A 47 -3.07 6.56 9.68
CA SER A 47 -3.98 7.28 8.81
C SER A 47 -4.85 6.42 7.91
N GLY A 48 -4.56 5.12 7.78
CA GLY A 48 -5.37 4.28 6.92
C GLY A 48 -4.95 2.82 6.95
N PRO A 49 -5.58 1.98 6.12
CA PRO A 49 -5.34 0.54 6.14
C PRO A 49 -3.97 0.15 5.61
N SER A 50 -3.46 -0.95 6.14
CA SER A 50 -2.21 -1.54 5.71
C SER A 50 -2.42 -3.05 5.54
N ALA A 51 -1.67 -3.66 4.63
CA ALA A 51 -1.76 -5.09 4.38
C ALA A 51 -0.43 -5.61 3.87
N ILE A 52 -0.15 -6.89 4.11
CA ILE A 52 1.04 -7.52 3.57
C ILE A 52 0.86 -7.68 2.06
N ALA A 53 1.80 -7.13 1.30
CA ALA A 53 1.81 -7.22 -0.16
C ALA A 53 3.26 -7.36 -0.62
N ASP A 54 3.70 -8.60 -0.80
CA ASP A 54 5.06 -8.95 -1.15
C ASP A 54 5.13 -9.34 -2.62
N VAL A 55 5.93 -8.64 -3.41
CA VAL A 55 6.04 -8.91 -4.85
C VAL A 55 6.61 -10.30 -5.15
N THR A 56 7.31 -10.91 -4.19
CA THR A 56 7.81 -12.26 -4.34
C THR A 56 6.76 -13.31 -3.98
N ASP A 57 5.62 -12.88 -3.45
CA ASP A 57 4.50 -13.74 -3.11
C ASP A 57 3.23 -13.20 -3.78
N ARG A 58 2.98 -13.66 -5.01
CA ARG A 58 1.84 -13.22 -5.79
C ARG A 58 0.52 -13.37 -5.03
N GLN A 59 0.41 -14.46 -4.26
CA GLN A 59 -0.84 -14.73 -3.55
C GLN A 59 -1.16 -13.65 -2.53
N SER A 60 -0.15 -13.07 -1.87
CA SER A 60 -0.38 -11.99 -0.92
C SER A 60 -1.02 -10.78 -1.60
N ILE A 61 -0.57 -10.47 -2.82
CA ILE A 61 -1.12 -9.35 -3.58
C ILE A 61 -2.54 -9.65 -4.05
N GLU A 62 -2.79 -10.87 -4.52
CA GLU A 62 -4.13 -11.28 -4.97
C GLU A 62 -5.15 -11.21 -3.84
N VAL A 63 -4.76 -11.63 -2.64
CA VAL A 63 -5.64 -11.58 -1.47
C VAL A 63 -6.03 -10.14 -1.16
N VAL A 64 -5.04 -9.23 -1.13
CA VAL A 64 -5.29 -7.82 -0.85
C VAL A 64 -6.14 -7.19 -1.95
N ALA A 65 -5.82 -7.48 -3.20
CA ALA A 65 -6.56 -6.92 -4.33
C ALA A 65 -8.03 -7.31 -4.28
N ARG A 66 -8.32 -8.53 -3.88
CA ARG A 66 -9.69 -9.03 -3.76
C ARG A 66 -10.38 -8.46 -2.53
N GLN A 67 -9.69 -8.45 -1.40
CA GLN A 67 -10.24 -7.99 -0.13
C GLN A 67 -10.66 -6.51 -0.19
N PHE A 68 -9.84 -5.67 -0.78
CA PHE A 68 -10.05 -4.23 -0.84
C PHE A 68 -10.59 -3.76 -2.18
N LYS A 69 -10.88 -4.68 -3.10
CA LYS A 69 -11.38 -4.36 -4.44
C LYS A 69 -10.47 -3.36 -5.16
N ILE A 70 -9.18 -3.66 -5.16
CA ILE A 70 -8.16 -2.78 -5.72
C ILE A 70 -8.36 -2.63 -7.23
N ASP A 71 -8.36 -1.40 -7.71
CA ASP A 71 -8.43 -1.09 -9.13
C ASP A 71 -7.16 -0.44 -9.66
N THR A 72 -6.25 -0.02 -8.78
CA THR A 72 -5.02 0.67 -9.17
C THR A 72 -3.87 0.22 -8.26
N ILE A 73 -2.73 -0.13 -8.85
CA ILE A 73 -1.56 -0.56 -8.09
C ILE A 73 -0.36 0.30 -8.48
N TYR A 74 0.29 0.88 -7.47
CA TYR A 74 1.61 1.50 -7.61
C TYR A 74 2.62 0.54 -7.03
N ASN A 75 3.47 -0.03 -7.88
CA ASN A 75 4.48 -1.00 -7.43
C ASN A 75 5.84 -0.33 -7.32
N LEU A 76 6.19 0.13 -6.12
CA LEU A 76 7.46 0.78 -5.85
C LEU A 76 8.52 -0.20 -5.34
N ALA A 77 8.13 -1.41 -4.97
CA ALA A 77 9.07 -2.43 -4.51
C ALA A 77 9.99 -2.92 -5.62
N ALA A 78 9.55 -2.81 -6.87
CA ALA A 78 10.32 -3.28 -8.02
C ALA A 78 11.43 -2.32 -8.44
N LEU A 79 11.60 -1.20 -7.75
CA LEU A 79 12.61 -0.21 -8.09
C LEU A 79 13.99 -0.51 -7.54
N LEU A 80 14.18 -1.65 -6.94
CA LEU A 80 15.47 -2.04 -6.36
C LEU A 80 16.46 -2.55 -7.40
#